data_7952b9d288b6341aca2aa36c2a6459a3
#
_entry.id   7952b9d288b6341aca2aa36c2a6459a3
#
_cell.length_a   1.000
_cell.length_b   1.000
_cell.length_c   1.000
_cell.angle_alpha   90.00
_cell.angle_beta   90.00
_cell.angle_gamma   90.00
#
_symmetry.space_group_name_H-M   'P 1'
#
loop_
_entity.id
_entity.type
_entity.pdbx_description
1 polymer ?
#
loop_
_entity_poly.entity_id
_entity_poly.type
_entity_poly.pdbx_seq_one_letter_code
_entity_poly.pdbx_strand_id
1 'polypeptide(L)'
;MNVIDVGPLQLAYCLVFILIAVAGSFSLKLGLERDLIVGTTRTFAQLGIIGYVLKFIFDLDNSWLILILFAFMVFWAAHAIRGRVKEEKVAIFIPTFISMVSSYTLVSIVVTSVIVQVKPWYTPQYFIPLGGMIIGNSMNAITISLDHLFSDIRNNVMKSSSHSVSAPRIRRRPERFFATPSGQE
;
A
#
# COMPACT_ATOMS: atom_id res chain seq x y z
N MET A 1 3.27 -24.09 -24.97
CA MET A 1 2.62 -24.22 -23.65
C MET A 1 1.13 -24.27 -23.89
N ASN A 2 0.43 -25.33 -23.40
CA ASN A 2 -1.02 -25.39 -23.52
C ASN A 2 -1.63 -24.38 -22.54
N VAL A 3 -2.03 -23.23 -23.05
CA VAL A 3 -2.82 -22.28 -22.28
C VAL A 3 -4.23 -22.91 -22.14
N ILE A 4 -4.69 -23.06 -20.92
CA ILE A 4 -6.04 -23.56 -20.66
C ILE A 4 -7.02 -22.47 -21.12
N ASP A 5 -7.75 -22.71 -22.19
CA ASP A 5 -8.77 -21.80 -22.67
C ASP A 5 -9.95 -21.80 -21.68
N VAL A 6 -10.15 -20.65 -21.04
CA VAL A 6 -11.29 -20.44 -20.14
C VAL A 6 -12.53 -20.17 -21.01
N GLY A 7 -13.44 -21.12 -21.07
CA GLY A 7 -14.68 -20.99 -21.84
C GLY A 7 -15.66 -19.97 -21.22
N PRO A 8 -16.61 -19.45 -22.02
CA PRO A 8 -17.60 -18.49 -21.54
C PRO A 8 -18.47 -19.02 -20.39
N LEU A 9 -18.67 -20.35 -20.34
CA LEU A 9 -19.41 -21.01 -19.26
C LEU A 9 -18.68 -20.89 -17.90
N GLN A 10 -17.35 -20.99 -17.89
CA GLN A 10 -16.52 -20.84 -16.68
C GLN A 10 -16.54 -19.40 -16.17
N LEU A 11 -16.58 -18.42 -17.09
CA LEU A 11 -16.77 -17.01 -16.73
C LEU A 11 -18.16 -16.76 -16.13
N ALA A 12 -19.19 -17.46 -16.64
CA ALA A 12 -20.54 -17.36 -16.09
C ALA A 12 -20.60 -17.85 -14.62
N TYR A 13 -19.86 -18.88 -14.25
CA TYR A 13 -19.76 -19.30 -12.84
C TYR A 13 -19.20 -18.22 -11.93
N CYS A 14 -18.25 -17.41 -12.39
CA CYS A 14 -17.75 -16.27 -11.61
C CYS A 14 -18.84 -15.24 -11.32
N LEU A 15 -19.77 -15.01 -12.27
CA LEU A 15 -20.90 -14.11 -12.05
C LEU A 15 -21.84 -14.60 -10.96
N VAL A 16 -22.01 -15.93 -10.78
CA VAL A 16 -22.83 -16.50 -9.71
C VAL A 16 -22.31 -16.07 -8.33
N PHE A 17 -21.01 -16.07 -8.11
CA PHE A 17 -20.43 -15.61 -6.84
C PHE A 17 -20.72 -14.13 -6.58
N ILE A 18 -20.67 -13.30 -7.62
CA ILE A 18 -21.00 -11.88 -7.51
C ILE A 18 -22.48 -11.71 -7.16
N LEU A 19 -23.37 -12.48 -7.80
CA LEU A 19 -24.81 -12.45 -7.49
C LEU A 19 -25.09 -12.90 -6.05
N ILE A 20 -24.40 -13.91 -5.55
CA ILE A 20 -24.50 -14.34 -4.14
C ILE A 20 -24.05 -13.21 -3.20
N ALA A 21 -22.94 -12.54 -3.51
CA ALA A 21 -22.46 -11.43 -2.70
C ALA A 21 -23.45 -10.25 -2.68
N VAL A 22 -24.03 -9.90 -3.84
CA VAL A 22 -25.05 -8.86 -3.95
C VAL A 22 -26.32 -9.24 -3.19
N ALA A 23 -26.79 -10.49 -3.32
CA ALA A 23 -27.95 -11.00 -2.60
C ALA A 23 -27.72 -11.00 -1.08
N GLY A 24 -26.52 -11.37 -0.63
CA GLY A 24 -26.11 -11.31 0.77
C GLY A 24 -26.10 -9.88 1.30
N SER A 25 -25.58 -8.93 0.52
CA SER A 25 -25.59 -7.51 0.88
C SER A 25 -27.00 -6.97 1.05
N PHE A 26 -27.89 -7.35 0.11
CA PHE A 26 -29.30 -6.94 0.17
C PHE A 26 -30.03 -7.55 1.37
N SER A 27 -29.83 -8.86 1.61
CA SER A 27 -30.46 -9.58 2.73
C SER A 27 -30.03 -9.06 4.08
N LEU A 28 -28.75 -8.67 4.23
CA LEU A 28 -28.17 -8.14 5.46
C LEU A 28 -28.28 -6.61 5.59
N LYS A 29 -28.91 -5.94 4.61
CA LYS A 29 -29.09 -4.49 4.56
C LYS A 29 -27.78 -3.72 4.74
N LEU A 30 -26.69 -4.21 4.12
CA LEU A 30 -25.36 -3.60 4.24
C LEU A 30 -25.20 -2.35 3.37
N GLY A 31 -26.06 -2.13 2.38
CA GLY A 31 -26.02 -0.97 1.47
C GLY A 31 -24.83 -0.96 0.52
N LEU A 32 -24.22 -2.13 0.26
CA LEU A 32 -23.03 -2.28 -0.58
C LEU A 32 -23.34 -2.63 -2.04
N GLU A 33 -24.61 -2.71 -2.42
CA GLU A 33 -25.06 -3.18 -3.73
C GLU A 33 -24.46 -2.33 -4.86
N ARG A 34 -24.51 -1.02 -4.69
CA ARG A 34 -23.98 -0.06 -5.67
C ARG A 34 -22.48 -0.22 -5.84
N ASP A 35 -21.76 -0.36 -4.75
CA ASP A 35 -20.30 -0.49 -4.75
C ASP A 35 -19.87 -1.82 -5.37
N LEU A 36 -20.61 -2.89 -5.10
CA LEU A 36 -20.39 -4.21 -5.72
C LEU A 36 -20.64 -4.16 -7.22
N ILE A 37 -21.74 -3.58 -7.70
CA ILE A 37 -22.05 -3.49 -9.12
C ILE A 37 -21.04 -2.62 -9.85
N VAL A 38 -20.76 -1.42 -9.33
CA VAL A 38 -19.78 -0.49 -9.91
C VAL A 38 -18.38 -1.11 -9.90
N GLY A 39 -17.98 -1.71 -8.78
CA GLY A 39 -16.70 -2.42 -8.65
C GLY A 39 -16.56 -3.54 -9.64
N THR A 40 -17.59 -4.38 -9.78
CA THR A 40 -17.62 -5.48 -10.74
C THR A 40 -17.49 -5.00 -12.17
N THR A 41 -18.32 -4.03 -12.58
CA THR A 41 -18.30 -3.49 -13.94
C THR A 41 -16.91 -2.88 -14.26
N ARG A 42 -16.35 -2.12 -13.32
CA ARG A 42 -15.01 -1.56 -13.45
C ARG A 42 -13.94 -2.65 -13.56
N THR A 43 -14.04 -3.72 -12.78
CA THR A 43 -13.09 -4.84 -12.82
C THR A 43 -13.13 -5.56 -14.15
N PHE A 44 -14.32 -5.85 -14.68
CA PHE A 44 -14.45 -6.49 -16.00
C PHE A 44 -13.87 -5.61 -17.12
N ALA A 45 -14.18 -4.33 -17.10
CA ALA A 45 -13.63 -3.39 -18.08
C ALA A 45 -12.09 -3.30 -17.98
N GLN A 46 -11.55 -3.21 -16.77
CA GLN A 46 -10.11 -3.16 -16.55
C GLN A 46 -9.41 -4.46 -16.98
N LEU A 47 -9.96 -5.62 -16.63
CA LEU A 47 -9.40 -6.92 -17.04
C LEU A 47 -9.41 -7.09 -18.54
N GLY A 48 -10.48 -6.67 -19.22
CA GLY A 48 -10.54 -6.70 -20.68
C GLY A 48 -9.46 -5.86 -21.35
N ILE A 49 -9.27 -4.62 -20.87
CA ILE A 49 -8.22 -3.71 -21.36
C ILE A 49 -6.83 -4.29 -21.09
N ILE A 50 -6.59 -4.76 -19.86
CA ILE A 50 -5.31 -5.35 -19.46
C ILE A 50 -5.01 -6.60 -20.25
N GLY A 51 -6.02 -7.47 -20.49
CA GLY A 51 -5.84 -8.68 -21.31
C GLY A 51 -5.39 -8.36 -22.74
N TYR A 52 -5.96 -7.33 -23.35
CA TYR A 52 -5.54 -6.87 -24.66
C TYR A 52 -4.11 -6.30 -24.67
N VAL A 53 -3.80 -5.48 -23.67
CA VAL A 53 -2.46 -4.88 -23.50
C VAL A 53 -1.40 -5.97 -23.24
N LEU A 54 -1.72 -6.95 -22.38
CA LEU A 54 -0.81 -8.07 -22.09
C LEU A 54 -0.51 -8.91 -23.33
N LYS A 55 -1.52 -9.16 -24.18
CA LYS A 55 -1.29 -9.87 -25.44
C LYS A 55 -0.24 -9.15 -26.30
N PHE A 56 -0.36 -7.84 -26.42
CA PHE A 56 0.62 -7.03 -27.14
C PHE A 56 2.00 -7.06 -26.49
N ILE A 57 2.06 -7.01 -25.16
CA ILE A 57 3.33 -7.04 -24.40
C ILE A 57 4.00 -8.41 -24.49
N PHE A 58 3.24 -9.49 -24.51
CA PHE A 58 3.78 -10.85 -24.61
C PHE A 58 4.40 -11.15 -25.97
N ASP A 59 3.97 -10.45 -27.02
CA ASP A 59 4.54 -10.53 -28.35
C ASP A 59 5.85 -9.71 -28.50
N LEU A 60 6.21 -8.89 -27.47
CA LEU A 60 7.43 -8.08 -27.47
C LEU A 60 8.61 -8.89 -26.90
N ASP A 61 9.54 -9.26 -27.75
CA ASP A 61 10.73 -10.02 -27.39
C ASP A 61 11.91 -9.11 -27.01
N ASN A 62 11.63 -7.99 -26.32
CA ASN A 62 12.62 -6.98 -25.95
C ASN A 62 12.74 -6.82 -24.45
N SER A 63 13.86 -7.28 -23.87
CA SER A 63 14.13 -7.21 -22.43
C SER A 63 14.11 -5.80 -21.84
N TRP A 64 14.58 -4.80 -22.61
CA TRP A 64 14.57 -3.40 -22.15
C TRP A 64 13.16 -2.87 -21.95
N LEU A 65 12.25 -3.23 -22.84
CA LEU A 65 10.87 -2.76 -22.80
C LEU A 65 10.12 -3.38 -21.60
N ILE A 66 10.43 -4.64 -21.28
CA ILE A 66 9.90 -5.34 -20.11
C ILE A 66 10.38 -4.68 -18.81
N LEU A 67 11.67 -4.31 -18.74
CA LEU A 67 12.23 -3.62 -17.58
C LEU A 67 11.65 -2.20 -17.42
N ILE A 68 11.45 -1.47 -18.52
CA ILE A 68 10.80 -0.15 -18.49
C ILE A 68 9.37 -0.28 -18.00
N LEU A 69 8.63 -1.27 -18.49
CA LEU A 69 7.25 -1.52 -18.04
C LEU A 69 7.20 -1.87 -16.55
N PHE A 70 8.14 -2.68 -16.09
CA PHE A 70 8.27 -3.03 -14.67
C PHE A 70 8.57 -1.79 -13.81
N ALA A 71 9.51 -0.95 -14.24
CA ALA A 71 9.83 0.31 -13.56
C ALA A 71 8.60 1.25 -13.51
N PHE A 72 7.82 1.30 -14.59
CA PHE A 72 6.56 2.03 -14.65
C PHE A 72 5.54 1.49 -13.63
N MET A 73 5.39 0.16 -13.51
CA MET A 73 4.53 -0.45 -12.49
C MET A 73 4.96 -0.08 -11.07
N VAL A 74 6.27 -0.11 -10.78
CA VAL A 74 6.81 0.29 -9.46
C VAL A 74 6.59 1.78 -9.21
N PHE A 75 6.76 2.63 -10.24
CA PHE A 75 6.50 4.07 -10.12
C PHE A 75 5.04 4.36 -9.71
N TRP A 76 4.07 3.72 -10.38
CA TRP A 76 2.67 3.88 -10.01
C TRP A 76 2.33 3.31 -8.63
N ALA A 77 2.97 2.23 -8.22
CA ALA A 77 2.81 1.67 -6.88
C ALA A 77 3.33 2.64 -5.80
N ALA A 78 4.51 3.22 -6.00
CA ALA A 78 5.07 4.23 -5.08
C ALA A 78 4.19 5.50 -5.03
N HIS A 79 3.65 5.92 -6.17
CA HIS A 79 2.71 7.04 -6.23
C HIS A 79 1.41 6.74 -5.48
N ALA A 80 0.88 5.51 -5.61
CA ALA A 80 -0.31 5.08 -4.90
C ALA A 80 -0.11 5.00 -3.38
N ILE A 81 1.07 4.57 -2.92
CA ILE A 81 1.44 4.59 -1.49
C ILE A 81 1.41 6.02 -0.97
N ARG A 82 2.06 6.95 -1.69
CA ARG A 82 2.05 8.38 -1.32
C ARG A 82 0.63 8.93 -1.18
N GLY A 83 -0.27 8.58 -2.09
CA GLY A 83 -1.67 9.06 -2.05
C GLY A 83 -2.50 8.47 -0.90
N ARG A 84 -2.07 7.34 -0.33
CA ARG A 84 -2.76 6.70 0.80
C ARG A 84 -2.24 7.16 2.17
N VAL A 85 -0.96 7.52 2.25
CA VAL A 85 -0.35 8.03 3.48
C VAL A 85 -0.75 9.48 3.68
N LYS A 86 -1.43 9.78 4.79
CA LYS A 86 -2.02 11.09 5.09
C LYS A 86 -1.01 12.18 5.49
N GLU A 87 0.26 11.84 5.69
CA GLU A 87 1.29 12.78 6.14
C GLU A 87 1.99 13.44 4.95
N GLU A 88 1.53 14.64 4.58
CA GLU A 88 2.07 15.42 3.44
C GLU A 88 3.46 16.04 3.71
N LYS A 89 3.88 16.16 4.98
CA LYS A 89 5.08 16.89 5.36
C LYS A 89 6.39 16.13 5.17
N VAL A 90 6.33 14.82 4.90
CA VAL A 90 7.50 13.98 4.77
C VAL A 90 7.72 13.60 3.31
N ALA A 91 8.92 13.85 2.79
CA ALA A 91 9.29 13.47 1.41
C ALA A 91 9.53 11.96 1.30
N ILE A 92 8.46 11.16 1.42
CA ILE A 92 8.50 9.69 1.46
C ILE A 92 8.69 9.09 0.07
N PHE A 93 8.29 9.79 -1.00
CA PHE A 93 8.20 9.22 -2.35
C PHE A 93 9.53 8.69 -2.87
N ILE A 94 10.61 9.49 -2.82
CA ILE A 94 11.90 9.10 -3.40
C ILE A 94 12.52 7.89 -2.68
N PRO A 95 12.67 7.88 -1.34
CA PRO A 95 13.23 6.71 -0.65
C PRO A 95 12.37 5.46 -0.82
N THR A 96 11.04 5.58 -0.80
CA THR A 96 10.13 4.46 -1.05
C THR A 96 10.30 3.92 -2.45
N PHE A 97 10.33 4.78 -3.46
CA PHE A 97 10.52 4.38 -4.85
C PHE A 97 11.85 3.63 -5.08
N ILE A 98 12.97 4.17 -4.57
CA ILE A 98 14.28 3.55 -4.71
C ILE A 98 14.31 2.18 -4.01
N SER A 99 13.79 2.10 -2.79
CA SER A 99 13.71 0.84 -2.04
C SER A 99 12.85 -0.20 -2.76
N MET A 100 11.71 0.21 -3.31
CA MET A 100 10.81 -0.68 -4.05
C MET A 100 11.47 -1.17 -5.34
N VAL A 101 12.06 -0.27 -6.13
CA VAL A 101 12.74 -0.67 -7.38
C VAL A 101 13.84 -1.68 -7.08
N SER A 102 14.71 -1.39 -6.11
CA SER A 102 15.82 -2.27 -5.76
C SER A 102 15.35 -3.63 -5.27
N SER A 103 14.43 -3.65 -4.30
CA SER A 103 13.93 -4.89 -3.69
C SER A 103 13.13 -5.73 -4.69
N TYR A 104 12.23 -5.11 -5.44
CA TYR A 104 11.36 -5.88 -6.34
C TYR A 104 12.09 -6.39 -7.57
N THR A 105 13.03 -5.63 -8.10
CA THR A 105 13.88 -6.11 -9.20
C THR A 105 14.69 -7.32 -8.74
N LEU A 106 15.32 -7.25 -7.56
CA LEU A 106 16.09 -8.36 -7.01
C LEU A 106 15.21 -9.60 -6.79
N VAL A 107 14.07 -9.43 -6.11
CA VAL A 107 13.15 -10.55 -5.84
C VAL A 107 12.58 -11.12 -7.13
N SER A 108 12.17 -10.29 -8.09
CA SER A 108 11.63 -10.75 -9.38
C SER A 108 12.68 -11.55 -10.17
N ILE A 109 13.93 -11.11 -10.21
CA ILE A 109 15.02 -11.84 -10.86
C ILE A 109 15.25 -13.18 -10.17
N VAL A 110 15.33 -13.22 -8.85
CA VAL A 110 15.53 -14.47 -8.10
C VAL A 110 14.36 -15.43 -8.34
N VAL A 111 13.13 -14.96 -8.25
CA VAL A 111 11.96 -15.80 -8.46
C VAL A 111 11.92 -16.36 -9.88
N THR A 112 12.13 -15.53 -10.90
CA THR A 112 12.03 -16.00 -12.29
C THR A 112 13.22 -16.85 -12.72
N SER A 113 14.45 -16.52 -12.29
CA SER A 113 15.67 -17.22 -12.71
C SER A 113 15.95 -18.48 -11.89
N VAL A 114 15.71 -18.44 -10.57
CA VAL A 114 16.12 -19.51 -9.65
C VAL A 114 14.96 -20.43 -9.31
N ILE A 115 13.79 -19.88 -8.98
CA ILE A 115 12.64 -20.65 -8.52
C ILE A 115 11.87 -21.22 -9.70
N VAL A 116 11.43 -20.36 -10.63
CA VAL A 116 10.64 -20.76 -11.80
C VAL A 116 11.51 -21.30 -12.93
N GLN A 117 12.80 -20.90 -12.96
CA GLN A 117 13.80 -21.34 -13.94
C GLN A 117 13.40 -21.05 -15.39
N VAL A 118 12.75 -19.91 -15.62
CA VAL A 118 12.32 -19.48 -16.95
C VAL A 118 13.53 -19.04 -17.77
N LYS A 119 13.61 -19.49 -19.00
CA LYS A 119 14.66 -19.10 -19.96
C LYS A 119 14.00 -18.48 -21.20
N PRO A 120 14.28 -17.22 -21.50
CA PRO A 120 15.05 -16.23 -20.75
C PRO A 120 14.31 -15.75 -19.47
N TRP A 121 15.06 -15.31 -18.44
CA TRP A 121 14.51 -14.89 -17.14
C TRP A 121 13.53 -13.72 -17.22
N TYR A 122 13.64 -12.89 -18.27
CA TYR A 122 12.78 -11.75 -18.55
C TYR A 122 11.52 -12.09 -19.35
N THR A 123 11.18 -13.36 -19.53
CA THR A 123 9.97 -13.77 -20.26
C THR A 123 8.73 -13.04 -19.69
N PRO A 124 8.05 -12.18 -20.48
CA PRO A 124 7.06 -11.25 -19.97
C PRO A 124 5.83 -11.95 -19.35
N GLN A 125 5.50 -13.13 -19.85
CA GLN A 125 4.37 -13.96 -19.36
C GLN A 125 4.52 -14.38 -17.90
N TYR A 126 5.75 -14.46 -17.39
CA TYR A 126 6.03 -14.80 -15.99
C TYR A 126 6.48 -13.57 -15.20
N PHE A 127 7.40 -12.79 -15.77
CA PHE A 127 8.03 -11.67 -15.08
C PHE A 127 7.03 -10.58 -14.68
N ILE A 128 6.10 -10.22 -15.58
CA ILE A 128 5.13 -9.15 -15.34
C ILE A 128 4.06 -9.57 -14.32
N PRO A 129 3.38 -10.74 -14.44
CA PRO A 129 2.39 -11.14 -13.45
C PRO A 129 2.98 -11.39 -12.06
N LEU A 130 4.13 -12.08 -11.97
CA LEU A 130 4.81 -12.33 -10.70
C LEU A 130 5.29 -11.02 -10.05
N GLY A 131 5.93 -10.15 -10.85
CA GLY A 131 6.34 -8.83 -10.41
C GLY A 131 5.15 -7.98 -9.92
N GLY A 132 4.06 -7.98 -10.66
CA GLY A 132 2.82 -7.28 -10.28
C GLY A 132 2.23 -7.78 -8.95
N MET A 133 2.25 -9.10 -8.73
CA MET A 133 1.79 -9.70 -7.47
C MET A 133 2.69 -9.29 -6.29
N ILE A 134 4.01 -9.31 -6.48
CA ILE A 134 4.99 -8.87 -5.46
C ILE A 134 4.77 -7.39 -5.13
N ILE A 135 4.69 -6.54 -6.15
CA ILE A 135 4.47 -5.10 -6.01
C ILE A 135 3.15 -4.82 -5.28
N GLY A 136 2.06 -5.46 -5.69
CA GLY A 136 0.73 -5.24 -5.12
C GLY A 136 0.64 -5.63 -3.64
N ASN A 137 1.17 -6.79 -3.27
CA ASN A 137 1.18 -7.25 -1.88
C ASN A 137 2.07 -6.36 -1.00
N SER A 138 3.26 -6.01 -1.49
CA SER A 138 4.17 -5.14 -0.74
C SER A 138 3.64 -3.73 -0.60
N MET A 139 2.94 -3.20 -1.61
CA MET A 139 2.30 -1.89 -1.54
C MET A 139 1.30 -1.81 -0.38
N ASN A 140 0.48 -2.84 -0.19
CA ASN A 140 -0.46 -2.92 0.92
C ASN A 140 0.27 -2.99 2.26
N ALA A 141 1.30 -3.84 2.39
CA ALA A 141 2.09 -3.97 3.60
C ALA A 141 2.79 -2.65 3.98
N ILE A 142 3.41 -1.97 3.02
CA ILE A 142 4.08 -0.68 3.24
C ILE A 142 3.06 0.38 3.67
N THR A 143 1.91 0.46 3.01
CA THR A 143 0.87 1.44 3.36
C THR A 143 0.41 1.26 4.79
N ILE A 144 0.07 0.03 5.20
CA ILE A 144 -0.36 -0.27 6.57
C ILE A 144 0.74 0.05 7.58
N SER A 145 1.99 -0.33 7.29
CA SER A 145 3.13 -0.07 8.17
C SER A 145 3.39 1.42 8.37
N LEU A 146 3.30 2.21 7.30
CA LEU A 146 3.46 3.67 7.38
C LEU A 146 2.30 4.33 8.15
N ASP A 147 1.07 3.90 7.93
CA ASP A 147 -0.08 4.42 8.67
C ASP A 147 0.04 4.16 10.17
N HIS A 148 0.48 2.96 10.56
CA HIS A 148 0.75 2.63 11.96
C HIS A 148 1.89 3.48 12.53
N LEU A 149 3.01 3.57 11.82
CA LEU A 149 4.17 4.35 12.26
C LEU A 149 3.79 5.82 12.52
N PHE A 150 3.10 6.47 11.58
CA PHE A 150 2.69 7.85 11.74
C PHE A 150 1.63 8.05 12.83
N SER A 151 0.73 7.09 12.99
CA SER A 151 -0.24 7.10 14.09
C SER A 151 0.46 7.04 15.45
N ASP A 152 1.44 6.16 15.60
CA ASP A 152 2.20 6.00 16.85
C ASP A 152 3.04 7.24 17.17
N ILE A 153 3.71 7.81 16.17
CA ILE A 153 4.46 9.06 16.34
C ILE A 153 3.53 10.18 16.81
N ARG A 154 2.37 10.34 16.18
CA ARG A 154 1.38 11.36 16.55
C ARG A 154 0.89 11.17 17.98
N ASN A 155 0.55 9.96 18.36
CA ASN A 155 0.08 9.64 19.70
C ASN A 155 1.15 9.90 20.77
N ASN A 156 2.41 9.59 20.49
CA ASN A 156 3.52 9.82 21.41
C ASN A 156 3.84 11.32 21.56
N VAL A 157 3.77 12.09 20.48
CA VAL A 157 3.95 13.55 20.53
C VAL A 157 2.82 14.21 21.36
N MET A 158 1.58 13.77 21.18
CA MET A 158 0.46 14.29 21.99
C MET A 158 0.60 13.94 23.48
N LYS A 159 1.04 12.73 23.82
CA LYS A 159 1.28 12.32 25.22
C LYS A 159 2.43 13.13 25.83
N SER A 160 3.51 13.34 25.09
CA SER A 160 4.65 14.14 25.56
C SER A 160 4.25 15.61 25.84
N SER A 161 3.46 16.21 24.96
CA SER A 161 2.96 17.58 25.16
C SER A 161 1.99 17.70 26.34
N SER A 162 1.15 16.71 26.58
CA SER A 162 0.23 16.71 27.73
C SER A 162 0.98 16.56 29.06
N HIS A 163 2.06 15.78 29.11
CA HIS A 163 2.91 15.67 30.29
C HIS A 163 3.68 16.95 30.61
N SER A 164 4.10 17.70 29.60
CA SER A 164 4.81 18.99 29.82
C SER A 164 3.90 20.09 30.36
N VAL A 165 2.60 20.03 30.07
CA VAL A 165 1.60 20.99 30.61
C VAL A 165 1.20 20.64 32.04
N SER A 166 1.35 19.38 32.46
CA SER A 166 1.01 18.90 33.81
C SER A 166 2.16 18.95 34.79
N ALA A 167 3.30 19.58 34.45
CA ALA A 167 4.38 19.81 35.39
C ALA A 167 3.83 20.67 36.54
N PRO A 168 3.92 20.23 37.82
CA PRO A 168 3.38 20.98 38.94
C PRO A 168 4.07 22.33 39.02
N ARG A 169 3.29 23.41 38.93
CA ARG A 169 3.75 24.77 39.17
C ARG A 169 4.37 24.75 40.55
N ILE A 170 5.72 24.77 40.64
CA ILE A 170 6.43 24.91 41.90
C ILE A 170 5.95 26.24 42.52
N ARG A 171 5.05 26.14 43.47
CA ARG A 171 4.54 27.22 44.24
C ARG A 171 5.72 27.77 45.06
N ARG A 172 6.40 28.82 44.55
CA ARG A 172 7.41 29.53 45.30
C ARG A 172 6.76 29.95 46.62
N ARG A 173 7.19 29.34 47.72
CA ARG A 173 6.81 29.68 49.08
C ARG A 173 7.36 31.10 49.29
N PRO A 174 6.51 32.09 49.72
CA PRO A 174 7.04 33.38 50.08
C PRO A 174 7.95 33.22 51.31
N GLU A 175 9.22 33.58 51.16
CA GLU A 175 10.13 33.66 52.29
C GLU A 175 9.56 34.68 53.27
N ARG A 176 9.19 34.23 54.46
CA ARG A 176 8.84 35.09 55.57
C ARG A 176 10.15 35.76 55.99
N PHE A 177 10.27 37.03 55.68
CA PHE A 177 11.23 37.94 56.25
C PHE A 177 11.07 37.94 57.78
N PHE A 178 12.01 37.32 58.49
CA PHE A 178 12.08 37.46 59.93
C PHE A 178 12.44 38.90 60.24
N ALA A 179 11.49 39.67 60.69
CA ALA A 179 11.70 40.93 61.31
C ALA A 179 12.42 40.69 62.66
N THR A 180 13.61 41.16 62.79
CA THR A 180 14.33 41.25 64.04
C THR A 180 13.65 42.28 64.96
N PRO A 181 13.28 41.97 66.22
CA PRO A 181 12.82 43.01 67.13
C PRO A 181 14.09 43.70 67.73
N SER A 182 14.21 44.96 67.44
CA SER A 182 15.06 45.86 68.22
C SER A 182 14.40 46.05 69.59
N GLY A 183 14.99 45.53 70.63
CA GLY A 183 14.61 45.77 72.02
C GLY A 183 15.65 46.63 72.69
N GLN A 184 15.17 47.58 73.33
CA GLN A 184 15.76 48.56 74.23
C GLN A 184 16.40 47.91 75.45
N GLU A 185 17.38 48.59 75.89
CA GLU A 185 18.05 48.93 77.11
C GLU A 185 19.43 48.34 77.32
#